data_6af2bb34e0db9a8c5348fec813ff074d
#
_entry.id   6af2bb34e0db9a8c5348fec813ff074d
#
_cell.length_a   1.000
_cell.length_b   1.000
_cell.length_c   1.000
_cell.angle_alpha   90.00
_cell.angle_beta   90.00
_cell.angle_gamma   90.00
#
_symmetry.space_group_name_H-M   'P 1'
#
loop_
_entity.id
_entity.type
_entity.pdbx_description
1 polymer ?
#
loop_
_entity_poly.entity_id
_entity_poly.type
_entity_poly.pdbx_seq_one_letter_code
_entity_poly.pdbx_strand_id
1 'polypeptide(L)'
;FRITSSPEVIFDLTGEKFGIDNYRNLRMKSQQEISRIVLKSGKAPHADINEIYTYISEKNPGYDWDKVKNYELDIEKASVIRNSEIYEIYQYAVEHGKRIIAVSDMYLDGYFIEELIKQCGYVDIQKVYCSANLKKTKYEQTIFEEVAKREKVRPEEIIHIGDNQKSDVELAKKSGWD
;
A
#
# COMPACT_ATOMS: atom_id res chain seq x y z
N PHE A 1 -0.56 11.11 0.42
CA PHE A 1 0.87 11.46 0.29
C PHE A 1 1.35 11.27 -1.15
N ARG A 2 2.52 11.80 -1.47
CA ARG A 2 3.22 11.55 -2.75
C ARG A 2 4.48 10.75 -2.48
N ILE A 3 4.87 9.93 -3.45
CA ILE A 3 6.18 9.27 -3.46
C ILE A 3 7.11 10.10 -4.32
N THR A 4 8.29 10.47 -3.78
CA THR A 4 9.30 11.27 -4.49
C THR A 4 10.23 10.44 -5.34
N SER A 5 10.25 9.13 -5.11
CA SER A 5 11.05 8.17 -5.87
C SER A 5 10.17 7.04 -6.35
N SER A 6 10.39 6.56 -7.58
CA SER A 6 9.67 5.37 -8.05
C SER A 6 10.15 4.12 -7.31
N PRO A 7 9.32 3.06 -7.23
CA PRO A 7 9.73 1.78 -6.63
C PRO A 7 11.03 1.23 -7.23
N GLU A 8 11.24 1.44 -8.53
CA GLU A 8 12.46 0.98 -9.21
C GLU A 8 13.72 1.66 -8.65
N VAL A 9 13.65 2.96 -8.35
CA VAL A 9 14.76 3.70 -7.73
C VAL A 9 15.04 3.18 -6.32
N ILE A 10 14.01 2.89 -5.56
CA ILE A 10 14.14 2.32 -4.21
C ILE A 10 14.86 0.97 -4.27
N PHE A 11 14.49 0.12 -5.23
CA PHE A 11 15.13 -1.17 -5.42
C PHE A 11 16.59 -1.03 -5.87
N ASP A 12 16.90 -0.06 -6.75
CA ASP A 12 18.30 0.19 -7.16
C ASP A 12 19.17 0.61 -5.98
N LEU A 13 18.71 1.59 -5.19
CA LEU A 13 19.42 2.05 -4.00
C LEU A 13 19.62 0.93 -2.98
N THR A 14 18.63 0.06 -2.83
CA THR A 14 18.73 -1.10 -1.95
C THR A 14 19.77 -2.09 -2.47
N GLY A 15 19.75 -2.39 -3.76
CA GLY A 15 20.73 -3.27 -4.39
C GLY A 15 22.17 -2.75 -4.26
N GLU A 16 22.37 -1.47 -4.53
CA GLU A 16 23.66 -0.80 -4.39
C GLU A 16 24.18 -0.88 -2.93
N LYS A 17 23.32 -0.57 -1.97
CA LYS A 17 23.67 -0.60 -0.53
C LYS A 17 24.18 -1.96 -0.07
N PHE A 18 23.64 -3.04 -0.57
CA PHE A 18 23.98 -4.40 -0.13
C PHE A 18 24.86 -5.17 -1.13
N GLY A 19 25.28 -4.53 -2.22
CA GLY A 19 26.11 -5.17 -3.28
C GLY A 19 25.36 -6.32 -3.96
N ILE A 20 24.06 -6.18 -4.17
CA ILE A 20 23.23 -7.21 -4.82
C ILE A 20 23.04 -6.83 -6.28
N ASP A 21 23.73 -7.52 -7.15
CA ASP A 21 23.64 -7.28 -8.59
C ASP A 21 22.21 -7.50 -9.10
N ASN A 22 21.77 -6.54 -9.94
CA ASN A 22 20.47 -6.61 -10.60
C ASN A 22 19.27 -6.79 -9.63
N TYR A 23 19.38 -6.22 -8.42
CA TYR A 23 18.38 -6.38 -7.36
C TYR A 23 16.98 -5.94 -7.77
N ARG A 24 16.83 -4.85 -8.54
CA ARG A 24 15.55 -4.40 -9.08
C ARG A 24 14.79 -5.55 -9.76
N ASN A 25 15.45 -6.24 -10.69
CA ASN A 25 14.81 -7.34 -11.41
C ASN A 25 14.53 -8.54 -10.49
N LEU A 26 15.44 -8.86 -9.58
CA LEU A 26 15.23 -9.90 -8.58
C LEU A 26 13.98 -9.59 -7.74
N ARG A 27 13.90 -8.40 -7.19
CA ARG A 27 12.82 -7.95 -6.30
C ARG A 27 11.45 -7.96 -7.02
N MET A 28 11.40 -7.39 -8.24
CA MET A 28 10.16 -7.32 -9.03
C MET A 28 9.69 -8.71 -9.48
N LYS A 29 10.58 -9.56 -9.98
CA LYS A 29 10.24 -10.92 -10.39
C LYS A 29 9.76 -11.76 -9.21
N SER A 30 10.47 -11.69 -8.08
CA SER A 30 10.08 -12.41 -6.87
C SER A 30 8.68 -12.00 -6.38
N GLN A 31 8.38 -10.71 -6.37
CA GLN A 31 7.04 -10.22 -6.04
C GLN A 31 5.96 -10.77 -6.99
N GLN A 32 6.23 -10.77 -8.29
CA GLN A 32 5.28 -11.30 -9.28
C GLN A 32 5.06 -12.81 -9.11
N GLU A 33 6.13 -13.57 -8.89
CA GLU A 33 6.06 -15.03 -8.76
C GLU A 33 5.32 -15.42 -7.48
N ILE A 34 5.70 -14.88 -6.32
CA ILE A 34 5.02 -15.20 -5.07
C ILE A 34 3.56 -14.73 -5.07
N SER A 35 3.26 -13.57 -5.65
CA SER A 35 1.87 -13.11 -5.78
C SER A 35 1.03 -14.07 -6.64
N ARG A 36 1.58 -14.64 -7.70
CA ARG A 36 0.88 -15.68 -8.49
C ARG A 36 0.63 -16.95 -7.69
N ILE A 37 1.59 -17.36 -6.86
CA ILE A 37 1.46 -18.55 -5.99
C ILE A 37 0.36 -18.30 -4.96
N VAL A 38 0.41 -17.16 -4.28
CA VAL A 38 -0.57 -16.78 -3.25
C VAL A 38 -1.98 -16.69 -3.85
N LEU A 39 -2.12 -16.05 -5.01
CA LEU A 39 -3.40 -15.95 -5.73
C LEU A 39 -3.94 -17.33 -6.10
N LYS A 40 -3.11 -18.20 -6.67
CA LYS A 40 -3.53 -19.58 -7.04
C LYS A 40 -3.93 -20.43 -5.83
N SER A 41 -3.36 -20.15 -4.66
CA SER A 41 -3.73 -20.85 -3.42
C SER A 41 -5.07 -20.38 -2.83
N GLY A 42 -5.65 -19.30 -3.36
CA GLY A 42 -6.88 -18.68 -2.85
C GLY A 42 -6.72 -17.96 -1.50
N LYS A 43 -5.49 -17.80 -1.00
CA LYS A 43 -5.24 -17.18 0.31
C LYS A 43 -5.35 -15.67 0.30
N ALA A 44 -4.86 -15.04 -0.76
CA ALA A 44 -4.88 -13.58 -0.92
C ALA A 44 -4.75 -13.19 -2.41
N PRO A 45 -5.17 -11.98 -2.79
CA PRO A 45 -5.06 -11.49 -4.17
C PRO A 45 -3.61 -11.17 -4.57
N HIS A 46 -2.73 -10.90 -3.62
CA HIS A 46 -1.30 -10.66 -3.84
C HIS A 46 -0.50 -11.00 -2.57
N ALA A 47 0.82 -11.16 -2.71
CA ALA A 47 1.73 -11.36 -1.60
C ALA A 47 1.96 -10.04 -0.83
N ASP A 48 2.15 -10.15 0.48
CA ASP A 48 2.62 -9.05 1.32
C ASP A 48 4.16 -8.98 1.36
N ILE A 49 4.70 -7.93 1.99
CA ILE A 49 6.14 -7.68 2.02
C ILE A 49 6.93 -8.82 2.68
N ASN A 50 6.38 -9.47 3.70
CA ASN A 50 7.06 -10.57 4.39
C ASN A 50 7.08 -11.83 3.52
N GLU A 51 5.97 -12.16 2.85
CA GLU A 51 5.90 -13.26 1.90
C GLU A 51 6.87 -13.06 0.73
N ILE A 52 7.03 -11.81 0.24
CA ILE A 52 7.98 -11.47 -0.82
C ILE A 52 9.41 -11.75 -0.35
N TYR A 53 9.79 -11.24 0.82
CA TYR A 53 11.15 -11.42 1.32
C TYR A 53 11.46 -12.84 1.80
N THR A 54 10.48 -13.57 2.31
CA THR A 54 10.61 -15.01 2.57
C THR A 54 10.92 -15.75 1.28
N TYR A 55 10.17 -15.49 0.21
CA TYR A 55 10.42 -16.09 -1.09
C TYR A 55 11.81 -15.76 -1.67
N ILE A 56 12.24 -14.49 -1.53
CA ILE A 56 13.57 -14.07 -1.98
C ILE A 56 14.66 -14.84 -1.21
N SER A 57 14.56 -14.91 0.12
CA SER A 57 15.55 -15.54 0.99
C SER A 57 15.72 -17.03 0.71
N GLU A 58 14.62 -17.73 0.45
CA GLU A 58 14.62 -19.16 0.09
C GLU A 58 15.34 -19.44 -1.24
N LYS A 59 15.22 -18.52 -2.21
CA LYS A 59 15.79 -18.68 -3.55
C LYS A 59 17.20 -18.13 -3.68
N ASN A 60 17.60 -17.21 -2.82
CA ASN A 60 18.87 -16.49 -2.91
C ASN A 60 19.56 -16.45 -1.53
N PRO A 61 20.07 -17.58 -1.02
CA PRO A 61 20.79 -17.59 0.24
C PRO A 61 22.10 -16.78 0.13
N GLY A 62 22.57 -16.24 1.25
CA GLY A 62 23.86 -15.54 1.32
C GLY A 62 23.78 -14.06 1.69
N TYR A 63 22.57 -13.51 1.80
CA TYR A 63 22.36 -12.14 2.28
C TYR A 63 21.51 -12.14 3.56
N ASP A 64 21.68 -11.10 4.37
CA ASP A 64 20.78 -10.80 5.50
C ASP A 64 19.52 -10.09 4.97
N TRP A 65 18.56 -10.88 4.52
CA TRP A 65 17.35 -10.37 3.88
C TRP A 65 16.45 -9.57 4.80
N ASP A 66 16.58 -9.73 6.11
CA ASP A 66 15.86 -8.85 7.06
C ASP A 66 16.46 -7.45 7.07
N LYS A 67 17.80 -7.32 7.00
CA LYS A 67 18.44 -6.01 6.84
C LYS A 67 18.11 -5.37 5.50
N VAL A 68 18.08 -6.14 4.41
CA VAL A 68 17.72 -5.65 3.07
C VAL A 68 16.28 -5.12 3.08
N LYS A 69 15.34 -5.90 3.62
CA LYS A 69 13.93 -5.49 3.76
C LYS A 69 13.77 -4.20 4.58
N ASN A 70 14.40 -4.14 5.73
CA ASN A 70 14.29 -2.98 6.61
C ASN A 70 14.85 -1.71 5.93
N TYR A 71 15.95 -1.83 5.20
CA TYR A 71 16.51 -0.71 4.45
C TYR A 71 15.59 -0.27 3.30
N GLU A 72 14.96 -1.21 2.56
CA GLU A 72 13.94 -0.87 1.55
C GLU A 72 12.79 -0.08 2.18
N LEU A 73 12.30 -0.52 3.34
CA LEU A 73 11.23 0.18 4.08
C LEU A 73 11.68 1.56 4.58
N ASP A 74 12.92 1.72 5.01
CA ASP A 74 13.46 3.01 5.42
C ASP A 74 13.52 4.01 4.26
N ILE A 75 13.91 3.56 3.06
CA ILE A 75 13.88 4.39 1.85
C ILE A 75 12.45 4.73 1.44
N GLU A 76 11.54 3.76 1.48
CA GLU A 76 10.10 4.03 1.24
C GLU A 76 9.60 5.15 2.16
N LYS A 77 9.92 5.06 3.44
CA LYS A 77 9.54 6.05 4.46
C LYS A 77 10.16 7.43 4.19
N ALA A 78 11.43 7.46 3.76
CA ALA A 78 12.12 8.69 3.39
C ALA A 78 11.62 9.30 2.07
N SER A 79 10.98 8.51 1.21
CA SER A 79 10.52 8.92 -0.12
C SER A 79 9.10 9.49 -0.15
N VAL A 80 8.38 9.52 0.97
CA VAL A 80 7.02 10.04 1.02
C VAL A 80 6.99 11.49 1.51
N ILE A 81 6.18 12.30 0.84
CA ILE A 81 5.90 13.69 1.22
C ILE A 81 4.40 13.94 1.22
N ARG A 82 4.01 15.00 1.94
CA ARG A 82 2.64 15.49 1.93
C ARG A 82 2.22 15.90 0.51
N ASN A 83 1.03 15.47 0.09
CA ASN A 83 0.37 16.06 -1.07
C ASN A 83 -0.44 17.28 -0.60
N SER A 84 -0.07 18.49 -1.00
CA SER A 84 -0.69 19.72 -0.53
C SER A 84 -2.17 19.82 -0.90
N GLU A 85 -2.54 19.45 -2.13
CA GLU A 85 -3.93 19.52 -2.60
C GLU A 85 -4.84 18.57 -1.79
N ILE A 86 -4.38 17.32 -1.58
CA ILE A 86 -5.12 16.35 -0.76
C ILE A 86 -5.16 16.79 0.70
N TYR A 87 -4.12 17.46 1.18
CA TYR A 87 -4.06 17.95 2.55
C TYR A 87 -5.08 19.06 2.82
N GLU A 88 -5.32 19.95 1.87
CA GLU A 88 -6.38 20.97 1.97
C GLU A 88 -7.78 20.32 2.07
N ILE A 89 -8.05 19.32 1.25
CA ILE A 89 -9.31 18.57 1.31
C ILE A 89 -9.44 17.83 2.66
N TYR A 90 -8.33 17.22 3.13
CA TYR A 90 -8.29 16.56 4.42
C TYR A 90 -8.60 17.53 5.56
N GLN A 91 -7.96 18.73 5.59
CA GLN A 91 -8.23 19.74 6.61
C GLN A 91 -9.70 20.17 6.58
N TYR A 92 -10.25 20.44 5.40
CA TYR A 92 -11.67 20.75 5.25
C TYR A 92 -12.57 19.66 5.84
N ALA A 93 -12.27 18.38 5.58
CA ALA A 93 -13.04 17.28 6.13
C ALA A 93 -12.93 17.18 7.67
N VAL A 94 -11.74 17.41 8.24
CA VAL A 94 -11.53 17.48 9.70
C VAL A 94 -12.36 18.60 10.32
N GLU A 95 -12.27 19.81 9.77
CA GLU A 95 -13.01 20.98 10.26
C GLU A 95 -14.53 20.78 10.23
N HIS A 96 -15.01 19.97 9.30
CA HIS A 96 -16.45 19.64 9.17
C HIS A 96 -16.83 18.34 9.90
N GLY A 97 -15.98 17.84 10.80
CA GLY A 97 -16.26 16.68 11.64
C GLY A 97 -16.50 15.38 10.85
N LYS A 98 -15.91 15.26 9.65
CA LYS A 98 -16.05 14.05 8.83
C LYS A 98 -15.21 12.93 9.39
N ARG A 99 -15.71 11.70 9.32
CA ARG A 99 -14.89 10.52 9.58
C ARG A 99 -13.98 10.28 8.40
N ILE A 100 -12.67 10.23 8.65
CA ILE A 100 -11.65 10.08 7.62
C ILE A 100 -10.95 8.74 7.79
N ILE A 101 -10.89 7.96 6.74
CA ILE A 101 -10.20 6.68 6.67
C ILE A 101 -9.25 6.65 5.48
N ALA A 102 -8.22 5.82 5.55
CA ALA A 102 -7.35 5.54 4.42
C ALA A 102 -7.60 4.12 3.89
N VAL A 103 -7.66 3.98 2.57
CA VAL A 103 -7.79 2.68 1.88
C VAL A 103 -6.62 2.53 0.91
N SER A 104 -5.77 1.54 1.14
CA SER A 104 -4.54 1.32 0.37
C SER A 104 -4.49 -0.08 -0.23
N ASP A 105 -4.14 -0.15 -1.51
CA ASP A 105 -3.96 -1.42 -2.24
C ASP A 105 -2.45 -1.63 -2.48
N MET A 106 -1.75 -2.10 -1.43
CA MET A 106 -0.30 -2.26 -1.41
C MET A 106 0.14 -3.55 -0.71
N TYR A 107 1.35 -4.00 -1.03
CA TYR A 107 2.02 -5.12 -0.37
C TYR A 107 2.56 -4.78 1.05
N LEU A 108 2.57 -3.50 1.41
CA LEU A 108 2.95 -3.02 2.74
C LEU A 108 1.79 -3.20 3.73
N ASP A 109 2.09 -3.48 4.98
CA ASP A 109 1.04 -3.63 5.99
C ASP A 109 0.43 -2.29 6.42
N GLY A 110 -0.77 -2.37 7.00
CA GLY A 110 -1.53 -1.19 7.39
C GLY A 110 -0.85 -0.35 8.48
N TYR A 111 -0.05 -0.96 9.36
CA TYR A 111 0.68 -0.23 10.40
C TYR A 111 1.76 0.66 9.77
N PHE A 112 2.52 0.11 8.82
CA PHE A 112 3.52 0.89 8.08
C PHE A 112 2.87 2.04 7.30
N ILE A 113 1.75 1.78 6.61
CA ILE A 113 0.99 2.83 5.90
C ILE A 113 0.50 3.91 6.88
N GLU A 114 0.04 3.54 8.07
CA GLU A 114 -0.38 4.49 9.11
C GLU A 114 0.79 5.39 9.56
N GLU A 115 1.99 4.84 9.72
CA GLU A 115 3.19 5.64 10.02
C GLU A 115 3.51 6.64 8.92
N LEU A 116 3.47 6.23 7.62
CA LEU A 116 3.69 7.12 6.49
C LEU A 116 2.66 8.27 6.44
N ILE A 117 1.41 7.96 6.68
CA ILE A 117 0.31 8.92 6.73
C ILE A 117 0.54 9.96 7.84
N LYS A 118 0.88 9.51 9.05
CA LYS A 118 1.18 10.38 10.20
C LYS A 118 2.41 11.24 9.95
N GLN A 119 3.47 10.68 9.36
CA GLN A 119 4.67 11.43 8.99
C GLN A 119 4.35 12.57 8.01
N CYS A 120 3.39 12.37 7.12
CA CYS A 120 2.90 13.39 6.19
C CYS A 120 1.93 14.40 6.84
N GLY A 121 1.61 14.26 8.14
CA GLY A 121 0.78 15.19 8.89
C GLY A 121 -0.73 14.90 8.87
N TYR A 122 -1.16 13.76 8.34
CA TYR A 122 -2.56 13.33 8.36
C TYR A 122 -2.88 12.61 9.68
N VAL A 123 -2.98 13.35 10.76
CA VAL A 123 -3.05 12.80 12.13
C VAL A 123 -4.45 12.39 12.59
N ASP A 124 -5.49 12.90 11.92
CA ASP A 124 -6.91 12.62 12.25
C ASP A 124 -7.51 11.50 11.40
N ILE A 125 -6.68 10.69 10.74
CA ILE A 125 -7.16 9.47 10.08
C ILE A 125 -7.46 8.42 11.13
N GLN A 126 -8.74 8.05 11.26
CA GLN A 126 -9.21 7.17 12.32
C GLN A 126 -8.95 5.69 12.04
N LYS A 127 -8.78 5.31 10.76
CA LYS A 127 -8.52 3.93 10.39
C LYS A 127 -7.79 3.82 9.05
N VAL A 128 -6.89 2.85 8.97
CA VAL A 128 -6.23 2.43 7.73
C VAL A 128 -6.72 1.03 7.36
N TYR A 129 -7.21 0.90 6.14
CA TYR A 129 -7.59 -0.36 5.52
C TYR A 129 -6.60 -0.68 4.41
N CYS A 130 -5.83 -1.75 4.56
CA CYS A 130 -4.82 -2.16 3.60
C CYS A 130 -5.14 -3.54 3.02
N SER A 131 -4.96 -3.70 1.72
CA SER A 131 -5.18 -4.98 1.02
C SER A 131 -4.29 -6.09 1.57
N ALA A 132 -3.06 -5.80 1.97
CA ALA A 132 -2.16 -6.77 2.59
C ALA A 132 -2.74 -7.41 3.86
N ASN A 133 -3.45 -6.62 4.69
CA ASN A 133 -4.09 -7.10 5.92
C ASN A 133 -5.46 -7.73 5.69
N LEU A 134 -6.27 -7.11 4.82
CA LEU A 134 -7.65 -7.55 4.57
C LEU A 134 -7.76 -8.74 3.62
N LYS A 135 -6.70 -8.98 2.83
CA LYS A 135 -6.69 -9.95 1.74
C LYS A 135 -7.82 -9.69 0.71
N LYS A 136 -8.11 -8.41 0.49
CA LYS A 136 -9.13 -7.87 -0.40
C LYS A 136 -8.55 -6.69 -1.16
N THR A 137 -8.94 -6.49 -2.43
CA THR A 137 -8.37 -5.44 -3.30
C THR A 137 -9.42 -4.50 -3.86
N LYS A 138 -8.97 -3.31 -4.26
CA LYS A 138 -9.78 -2.36 -5.04
C LYS A 138 -10.10 -2.94 -6.41
N TYR A 139 -9.13 -3.64 -7.02
CA TYR A 139 -9.30 -4.22 -8.35
C TYR A 139 -10.43 -5.24 -8.42
N GLU A 140 -10.57 -6.09 -7.40
CA GLU A 140 -11.68 -7.04 -7.26
C GLU A 140 -12.94 -6.42 -6.65
N GLN A 141 -12.90 -5.14 -6.29
CA GLN A 141 -13.95 -4.39 -5.61
C GLN A 141 -14.29 -4.90 -4.19
N THR A 142 -13.68 -5.99 -3.76
CA THR A 142 -13.96 -6.65 -2.48
C THR A 142 -13.57 -5.82 -1.26
N ILE A 143 -12.60 -4.91 -1.39
CA ILE A 143 -12.19 -4.01 -0.30
C ILE A 143 -13.24 -2.94 -0.02
N PHE A 144 -13.93 -2.43 -1.04
CA PHE A 144 -14.96 -1.39 -0.89
C PHE A 144 -16.15 -1.90 -0.07
N GLU A 145 -16.65 -3.10 -0.38
CA GLU A 145 -17.73 -3.75 0.39
C GLU A 145 -17.31 -3.99 1.85
N GLU A 146 -16.08 -4.49 2.04
CA GLU A 146 -15.57 -4.80 3.38
C GLU A 146 -15.42 -3.53 4.23
N VAL A 147 -14.94 -2.45 3.64
CA VAL A 147 -14.78 -1.16 4.33
C VAL A 147 -16.14 -0.58 4.70
N ALA A 148 -17.09 -0.49 3.78
CA ALA A 148 -18.44 0.00 4.07
C ALA A 148 -19.12 -0.80 5.19
N LYS A 149 -18.97 -2.14 5.17
CA LYS A 149 -19.47 -3.03 6.22
C LYS A 149 -18.83 -2.75 7.58
N ARG A 150 -17.50 -2.58 7.64
CA ARG A 150 -16.78 -2.31 8.90
C ARG A 150 -17.09 -0.94 9.47
N GLU A 151 -17.22 0.05 8.59
CA GLU A 151 -17.60 1.41 8.95
C GLU A 151 -19.10 1.53 9.28
N LYS A 152 -19.90 0.52 8.93
CA LYS A 152 -21.37 0.47 9.15
C LYS A 152 -22.11 1.62 8.47
N VAL A 153 -21.68 1.96 7.28
CA VAL A 153 -22.29 2.99 6.42
C VAL A 153 -22.68 2.38 5.09
N ARG A 154 -23.61 3.05 4.39
CA ARG A 154 -23.98 2.66 3.04
C ARG A 154 -22.89 3.13 2.06
N PRO A 155 -22.65 2.41 0.95
CA PRO A 155 -21.64 2.81 -0.05
C PRO A 155 -21.76 4.26 -0.50
N GLU A 156 -22.97 4.75 -0.78
CA GLU A 156 -23.26 6.11 -1.23
C GLU A 156 -23.03 7.22 -0.16
N GLU A 157 -22.69 6.84 1.06
CA GLU A 157 -22.29 7.78 2.12
C GLU A 157 -20.76 7.98 2.18
N ILE A 158 -20.01 7.30 1.28
CA ILE A 158 -18.55 7.36 1.23
C ILE A 158 -18.12 8.14 -0.01
N ILE A 159 -17.30 9.16 0.21
CA ILE A 159 -16.58 9.85 -0.87
C ILE A 159 -15.16 9.31 -0.89
N HIS A 160 -14.71 8.82 -2.06
CA HIS A 160 -13.37 8.31 -2.24
C HIS A 160 -12.51 9.28 -3.06
N ILE A 161 -11.32 9.58 -2.55
CA ILE A 161 -10.36 10.46 -3.22
C ILE A 161 -9.06 9.67 -3.43
N GLY A 162 -8.65 9.57 -4.67
CA GLY A 162 -7.43 8.87 -5.07
C GLY A 162 -6.99 9.26 -6.46
N ASP A 163 -5.77 8.88 -6.84
CA ASP A 163 -5.12 9.29 -8.09
C ASP A 163 -5.18 8.23 -9.20
N ASN A 164 -5.54 7.01 -8.87
CA ASN A 164 -5.64 5.95 -9.85
C ASN A 164 -7.02 5.94 -10.51
N GLN A 165 -7.08 6.39 -11.77
CA GLN A 165 -8.33 6.48 -12.53
C GLN A 165 -9.13 5.17 -12.52
N LYS A 166 -8.46 4.01 -12.57
CA LYS A 166 -9.14 2.72 -12.59
C LYS A 166 -9.64 2.31 -11.21
N SER A 167 -8.72 2.20 -10.23
CA SER A 167 -9.06 1.65 -8.91
C SER A 167 -9.78 2.64 -8.01
N ASP A 168 -9.42 3.93 -8.07
CA ASP A 168 -9.94 4.92 -7.13
C ASP A 168 -11.15 5.70 -7.66
N VAL A 169 -11.36 5.72 -8.99
CA VAL A 169 -12.50 6.40 -9.58
C VAL A 169 -13.51 5.40 -10.14
N GLU A 170 -13.12 4.61 -11.17
CA GLU A 170 -14.10 3.77 -11.86
C GLU A 170 -14.62 2.62 -10.98
N LEU A 171 -13.71 1.91 -10.28
CA LEU A 171 -14.11 0.75 -9.47
C LEU A 171 -14.77 1.19 -8.14
N ALA A 172 -14.36 2.31 -7.55
CA ALA A 172 -15.05 2.90 -6.41
C ALA A 172 -16.51 3.25 -6.76
N LYS A 173 -16.73 3.97 -7.86
CA LYS A 173 -18.09 4.28 -8.35
C LYS A 173 -18.91 3.04 -8.67
N LYS A 174 -18.33 2.02 -9.27
CA LYS A 174 -19.02 0.75 -9.51
C LYS A 174 -19.44 0.04 -8.21
N SER A 175 -18.70 0.29 -7.13
CA SER A 175 -19.00 -0.22 -5.79
C SER A 175 -19.96 0.68 -5.00
N GLY A 176 -20.48 1.75 -5.64
CA GLY A 176 -21.45 2.69 -5.06
C GLY A 176 -20.82 3.81 -4.23
N TRP A 177 -19.48 3.97 -4.27
CA TRP A 177 -18.80 5.10 -3.63
C TRP A 177 -18.74 6.29 -4.59
N ASP A 178 -18.89 7.53 -4.07
CA ASP A 178 -18.74 8.77 -4.84
C ASP A 178 -17.27 9.22 -4.95
#